data_b04fe0f9d26a505259c316681fe30d6b
#
_entry.id   b04fe0f9d26a505259c316681fe30d6b
#
_cell.length_a   1.000
_cell.length_b   1.000
_cell.length_c   1.000
_cell.angle_alpha   90.00
_cell.angle_beta   90.00
_cell.angle_gamma   90.00
#
_symmetry.space_group_name_H-M   'P 1'
#
loop_
_entity.id
_entity.type
_entity.pdbx_description
1 polymer ?
#
loop_
_entity_poly.entity_id
_entity_poly.type
_entity_poly.pdbx_seq_one_letter_code
_entity_poly.pdbx_strand_id
1 'polypeptide(L)'
;MEYILYISRFLYRIRWWLLIGTAIITFAVYYFGKRMIGKTYNVEATLYTGAASGYNLEGGNNKVDWATTQNAMDNLMNIIKAESTLKRVSIRLYARSLIKGNPKEDNEFIKASNYNRIYEHLKNSPNGKEILSLIDKNSEDKTVANFFNYLRPTQANYLYGVFYYNLPYYSYNDLRAIRVARKGASDLIEISYTASDPGIAYNTIDILTKEFVNEYSAIRYGETDKVIEYFKSELQRIGKELRLKEDSLTQYNVEKRVINYYDETKDEPETLEVAVDNYQIP
;
A
#
# COMPACT_ATOMS: atom_id res chain seq x y z
N MET A 1 69.30 -18.15 4.29
CA MET A 1 69.38 -16.96 5.18
C MET A 1 69.80 -15.69 4.45
N GLU A 2 70.63 -15.72 3.43
CA GLU A 2 71.09 -14.51 2.71
C GLU A 2 70.01 -13.72 1.99
N TYR A 3 69.03 -14.40 1.40
CA TYR A 3 67.91 -13.73 0.71
C TYR A 3 67.02 -12.86 1.64
N ILE A 4 66.85 -13.30 2.88
CA ILE A 4 66.04 -12.55 3.88
C ILE A 4 66.79 -11.26 4.28
N LEU A 5 68.13 -11.32 4.45
CA LEU A 5 68.93 -10.13 4.75
C LEU A 5 68.93 -9.14 3.59
N TYR A 6 68.93 -9.62 2.35
CA TYR A 6 68.95 -8.79 1.17
C TYR A 6 67.61 -8.07 1.03
N ILE A 7 66.48 -8.78 1.22
CA ILE A 7 65.14 -8.19 1.20
C ILE A 7 64.97 -7.16 2.32
N SER A 8 65.45 -7.45 3.53
CA SER A 8 65.38 -6.52 4.65
C SER A 8 66.12 -5.20 4.40
N ARG A 9 67.39 -5.31 3.84
CA ARG A 9 68.17 -4.12 3.47
C ARG A 9 67.51 -3.31 2.34
N PHE A 10 66.90 -3.99 1.37
CA PHE A 10 66.17 -3.34 0.28
C PHE A 10 64.94 -2.59 0.81
N LEU A 11 64.12 -3.22 1.68
CA LEU A 11 62.94 -2.60 2.31
C LEU A 11 63.36 -1.41 3.20
N TYR A 12 64.46 -1.51 3.94
CA TYR A 12 64.94 -0.39 4.76
C TYR A 12 65.38 0.81 3.92
N ARG A 13 65.95 0.57 2.74
CA ARG A 13 66.40 1.64 1.79
C ARG A 13 65.21 2.33 1.14
N ILE A 14 64.11 1.59 0.90
CA ILE A 14 62.91 2.13 0.19
C ILE A 14 61.80 2.55 1.18
N ARG A 15 62.02 2.40 2.49
CA ARG A 15 60.98 2.65 3.52
C ARG A 15 60.23 3.99 3.38
N TRP A 16 60.97 5.04 3.07
CA TRP A 16 60.36 6.36 2.88
C TRP A 16 59.47 6.44 1.64
N TRP A 17 59.87 5.81 0.56
CA TRP A 17 59.07 5.73 -0.66
C TRP A 17 57.83 4.87 -0.45
N LEU A 18 57.91 3.81 0.28
CA LEU A 18 56.75 3.00 0.66
C LEU A 18 55.77 3.77 1.55
N LEU A 19 56.26 4.52 2.52
CA LEU A 19 55.42 5.36 3.38
C LEU A 19 54.71 6.47 2.58
N ILE A 20 55.40 7.15 1.69
CA ILE A 20 54.85 8.18 0.83
C ILE A 20 53.83 7.55 -0.13
N GLY A 21 54.14 6.41 -0.74
CA GLY A 21 53.24 5.70 -1.65
C GLY A 21 51.94 5.27 -0.96
N THR A 22 52.06 4.65 0.23
CA THR A 22 50.85 4.26 1.02
C THR A 22 50.04 5.47 1.45
N ALA A 23 50.65 6.59 1.85
CA ALA A 23 49.95 7.81 2.21
C ALA A 23 49.19 8.40 1.03
N ILE A 24 49.78 8.43 -0.16
CA ILE A 24 49.14 8.91 -1.39
C ILE A 24 47.95 8.02 -1.76
N ILE A 25 48.13 6.67 -1.72
CA ILE A 25 47.05 5.73 -2.04
C ILE A 25 45.91 5.87 -1.03
N THR A 26 46.20 5.95 0.27
CA THR A 26 45.20 6.11 1.32
C THR A 26 44.42 7.44 1.14
N PHE A 27 45.17 8.52 0.84
CA PHE A 27 44.52 9.81 0.57
C PHE A 27 43.64 9.76 -0.69
N ALA A 28 44.11 9.15 -1.76
CA ALA A 28 43.34 8.97 -2.98
C ALA A 28 42.06 8.13 -2.73
N VAL A 29 42.20 6.99 -2.06
CA VAL A 29 41.03 6.14 -1.70
C VAL A 29 40.04 6.90 -0.80
N TYR A 30 40.54 7.64 0.19
CA TYR A 30 39.67 8.45 1.05
C TYR A 30 38.97 9.55 0.27
N TYR A 31 39.69 10.29 -0.56
CA TYR A 31 39.13 11.42 -1.31
C TYR A 31 38.11 10.96 -2.38
N PHE A 32 38.49 9.96 -3.17
CA PHE A 32 37.61 9.42 -4.21
C PHE A 32 36.48 8.57 -3.61
N GLY A 33 36.75 7.76 -2.58
CA GLY A 33 35.72 6.94 -1.92
C GLY A 33 34.64 7.79 -1.29
N LYS A 34 35.00 8.88 -0.59
CA LYS A 34 34.01 9.81 -0.01
C LYS A 34 33.13 10.48 -1.06
N ARG A 35 33.65 10.68 -2.27
CA ARG A 35 32.92 11.30 -3.38
C ARG A 35 32.07 10.31 -4.18
N MET A 36 32.46 9.01 -4.20
CA MET A 36 31.74 7.96 -4.92
C MET A 36 30.63 7.32 -4.08
N ILE A 37 30.77 7.30 -2.75
CA ILE A 37 29.71 6.77 -1.87
C ILE A 37 28.63 7.82 -1.72
N GLY A 38 27.59 7.72 -2.55
CA GLY A 38 26.37 8.51 -2.42
C GLY A 38 25.68 8.22 -1.09
N LYS A 39 25.21 9.27 -0.42
CA LYS A 39 24.37 9.09 0.79
C LYS A 39 23.07 8.43 0.38
N THR A 40 22.67 7.36 1.06
CA THR A 40 21.36 6.72 0.93
C THR A 40 20.58 6.90 2.23
N TYR A 41 19.27 7.05 2.09
CA TYR A 41 18.35 7.25 3.19
C TYR A 41 17.35 6.11 3.18
N ASN A 42 17.25 5.42 4.31
CA ASN A 42 16.26 4.37 4.51
C ASN A 42 15.08 4.95 5.29
N VAL A 43 13.88 4.75 4.78
CA VAL A 43 12.63 5.16 5.44
C VAL A 43 11.81 3.91 5.69
N GLU A 44 11.26 3.81 6.90
CA GLU A 44 10.47 2.66 7.34
C GLU A 44 9.11 3.12 7.84
N ALA A 45 8.09 2.34 7.55
CA ALA A 45 6.76 2.49 8.11
C ALA A 45 6.24 1.13 8.57
N THR A 46 5.46 1.14 9.66
CA THR A 46 4.81 -0.06 10.16
C THR A 46 3.30 0.13 10.10
N LEU A 47 2.62 -0.81 9.44
CA LEU A 47 1.16 -0.84 9.27
C LEU A 47 0.56 -1.91 10.15
N TYR A 48 -0.47 -1.56 10.92
CA TYR A 48 -1.32 -2.53 11.60
C TYR A 48 -2.46 -2.94 10.68
N THR A 49 -2.62 -4.25 10.44
CA THR A 49 -3.60 -4.77 9.48
C THR A 49 -4.86 -5.32 10.13
N GLY A 50 -4.78 -5.75 11.39
CA GLY A 50 -5.88 -6.44 12.09
C GLY A 50 -6.22 -7.81 11.50
N ALA A 51 -5.36 -8.39 10.66
CA ALA A 51 -5.66 -9.62 9.93
C ALA A 51 -5.68 -10.86 10.83
N ALA A 52 -4.85 -10.90 11.90
CA ALA A 52 -4.83 -12.03 12.85
C ALA A 52 -5.84 -11.83 14.00
N SER A 53 -6.18 -10.58 14.31
CA SER A 53 -7.22 -10.23 15.28
C SER A 53 -8.61 -10.20 14.64
N GLY A 54 -8.70 -10.55 13.35
CA GLY A 54 -9.93 -10.50 12.57
C GLY A 54 -11.03 -11.31 13.21
N TYR A 55 -12.12 -10.64 13.51
CA TYR A 55 -13.38 -11.23 13.92
C TYR A 55 -13.76 -12.36 12.97
N ASN A 56 -13.61 -13.60 13.39
CA ASN A 56 -14.32 -14.72 12.81
C ASN A 56 -15.80 -14.49 13.11
N LEU A 57 -16.50 -13.86 12.15
CA LEU A 57 -17.97 -13.74 12.17
C LEU A 57 -18.67 -15.09 12.02
N GLU A 58 -17.93 -16.16 11.74
CA GLU A 58 -18.41 -17.53 11.76
C GLU A 58 -18.24 -18.11 13.17
N GLY A 59 -19.35 -18.17 13.88
CA GLY A 59 -19.44 -18.58 15.25
C GLY A 59 -18.78 -19.91 15.58
N GLY A 60 -18.06 -19.92 16.69
CA GLY A 60 -18.05 -21.09 17.55
C GLY A 60 -16.76 -21.85 17.78
N ASN A 61 -15.59 -21.46 17.27
CA ASN A 61 -14.34 -22.03 17.78
C ASN A 61 -13.20 -21.00 17.68
N ASN A 62 -12.81 -20.45 18.83
CA ASN A 62 -11.73 -19.46 19.02
C ASN A 62 -10.31 -20.01 18.74
N LYS A 63 -10.11 -20.85 17.75
CA LYS A 63 -8.77 -21.24 17.32
C LYS A 63 -8.39 -20.35 16.15
N VAL A 64 -7.45 -19.42 16.40
CA VAL A 64 -6.78 -18.67 15.33
C VAL A 64 -6.15 -19.71 14.38
N ASP A 65 -6.70 -19.82 13.19
CA ASP A 65 -6.09 -20.64 12.14
C ASP A 65 -4.88 -19.91 11.57
N TRP A 66 -3.70 -20.39 11.93
CA TRP A 66 -2.43 -19.85 11.48
C TRP A 66 -2.29 -19.85 9.96
N ALA A 67 -2.82 -20.86 9.28
CA ALA A 67 -2.73 -20.95 7.83
C ALA A 67 -3.56 -19.84 7.17
N THR A 68 -4.79 -19.64 7.64
CA THR A 68 -5.68 -18.57 7.14
C THR A 68 -5.09 -17.19 7.43
N THR A 69 -4.54 -16.97 8.63
CA THR A 69 -3.88 -15.72 8.98
C THR A 69 -2.64 -15.46 8.11
N GLN A 70 -1.83 -16.49 7.88
CA GLN A 70 -0.65 -16.36 7.03
C GLN A 70 -1.05 -15.99 5.60
N ASN A 71 -2.03 -16.68 5.02
CA ASN A 71 -2.54 -16.40 3.68
C ASN A 71 -3.10 -14.97 3.57
N ALA A 72 -3.82 -14.51 4.59
CA ALA A 72 -4.34 -13.15 4.63
C ALA A 72 -3.19 -12.11 4.63
N MET A 73 -2.16 -12.32 5.45
CA MET A 73 -0.99 -11.44 5.50
C MET A 73 -0.21 -11.45 4.18
N ASP A 74 -0.02 -12.61 3.55
CA ASP A 74 0.65 -12.74 2.26
C ASP A 74 -0.14 -12.01 1.16
N ASN A 75 -1.47 -12.13 1.17
CA ASN A 75 -2.33 -11.39 0.25
C ASN A 75 -2.20 -9.88 0.44
N LEU A 76 -2.17 -9.38 1.67
CA LEU A 76 -1.96 -7.96 1.95
C LEU A 76 -0.60 -7.47 1.45
N MET A 77 0.47 -8.23 1.70
CA MET A 77 1.80 -7.91 1.17
C MET A 77 1.83 -7.90 -0.35
N ASN A 78 1.11 -8.82 -1.00
CA ASN A 78 0.98 -8.86 -2.46
C ASN A 78 0.20 -7.66 -3.00
N ILE A 79 -0.85 -7.19 -2.33
CA ILE A 79 -1.60 -5.97 -2.70
C ILE A 79 -0.67 -4.75 -2.63
N ILE A 80 0.14 -4.62 -1.57
CA ILE A 80 1.12 -3.53 -1.44
C ILE A 80 2.10 -3.53 -2.62
N LYS A 81 2.57 -4.70 -3.05
CA LYS A 81 3.52 -4.88 -4.15
C LYS A 81 2.89 -5.02 -5.54
N ALA A 82 1.58 -5.00 -5.63
CA ALA A 82 0.88 -5.13 -6.90
C ALA A 82 1.30 -4.02 -7.88
N GLU A 83 1.45 -4.37 -9.15
CA GLU A 83 1.80 -3.41 -10.20
C GLU A 83 0.82 -2.23 -10.25
N SER A 84 -0.48 -2.49 -10.07
CA SER A 84 -1.51 -1.46 -10.01
C SER A 84 -1.29 -0.46 -8.87
N THR A 85 -0.91 -0.94 -7.68
CA THR A 85 -0.60 -0.11 -6.52
C THR A 85 0.68 0.70 -6.77
N LEU A 86 1.75 0.05 -7.21
CA LEU A 86 3.02 0.73 -7.51
C LEU A 86 2.88 1.76 -8.63
N LYS A 87 2.01 1.51 -9.61
CA LYS A 87 1.70 2.48 -10.66
C LYS A 87 1.01 3.73 -10.13
N ARG A 88 0.04 3.58 -9.23
CA ARG A 88 -0.58 4.73 -8.54
C ARG A 88 0.45 5.51 -7.73
N VAL A 89 1.30 4.81 -6.99
CA VAL A 89 2.40 5.42 -6.23
C VAL A 89 3.34 6.20 -7.15
N SER A 90 3.78 5.60 -8.26
CA SER A 90 4.66 6.25 -9.26
C SER A 90 4.06 7.56 -9.78
N ILE A 91 2.85 7.50 -10.29
CA ILE A 91 2.20 8.69 -10.90
C ILE A 91 1.93 9.78 -9.86
N ARG A 92 1.49 9.40 -8.65
CA ARG A 92 1.28 10.37 -7.56
C ARG A 92 2.60 10.98 -7.07
N LEU A 93 3.64 10.17 -6.91
CA LEU A 93 4.96 10.63 -6.52
C LEU A 93 5.53 11.61 -7.58
N TYR A 94 5.36 11.27 -8.85
CA TYR A 94 5.78 12.11 -9.96
C TYR A 94 5.02 13.44 -9.98
N ALA A 95 3.69 13.42 -9.83
CA ALA A 95 2.85 14.61 -9.74
C ALA A 95 3.26 15.50 -8.54
N ARG A 96 3.41 14.89 -7.34
CA ARG A 96 3.86 15.60 -6.13
C ARG A 96 5.22 16.26 -6.32
N SER A 97 6.16 15.55 -6.93
CA SER A 97 7.50 16.07 -7.21
C SER A 97 7.46 17.27 -8.15
N LEU A 98 6.61 17.26 -9.18
CA LEU A 98 6.46 18.38 -10.12
C LEU A 98 5.74 19.58 -9.50
N ILE A 99 4.77 19.36 -8.61
CA ILE A 99 4.00 20.42 -7.96
C ILE A 99 4.81 21.10 -6.86
N LYS A 100 5.46 20.30 -6.01
CA LYS A 100 6.09 20.75 -4.76
C LYS A 100 7.60 20.98 -4.88
N GLY A 101 8.24 20.48 -5.95
CA GLY A 101 9.67 20.62 -6.15
C GLY A 101 10.08 22.07 -6.41
N ASN A 102 11.33 22.38 -6.05
CA ASN A 102 11.96 23.69 -6.28
C ASN A 102 13.25 23.48 -7.09
N PRO A 103 13.44 24.23 -8.22
CA PRO A 103 14.65 24.10 -9.02
C PRO A 103 15.92 24.64 -8.34
N LYS A 104 15.78 25.50 -7.33
CA LYS A 104 16.89 26.21 -6.69
C LYS A 104 17.31 25.64 -5.35
N GLU A 105 16.39 25.02 -4.62
CA GLU A 105 16.59 24.59 -3.24
C GLU A 105 16.05 23.18 -3.01
N ASP A 106 16.79 22.41 -2.22
CA ASP A 106 16.32 21.13 -1.72
C ASP A 106 15.16 21.34 -0.75
N ASN A 107 14.13 20.52 -0.85
CA ASN A 107 13.00 20.58 0.05
C ASN A 107 12.59 19.17 0.57
N GLU A 108 11.54 19.12 1.37
CA GLU A 108 11.02 17.88 1.98
C GLU A 108 10.45 16.87 0.94
N PHE A 109 10.17 17.32 -0.28
CA PHE A 109 9.59 16.49 -1.32
C PHE A 109 10.62 15.91 -2.28
N ILE A 110 11.61 16.70 -2.67
CA ILE A 110 12.62 16.31 -3.65
C ILE A 110 13.82 17.26 -3.62
N LYS A 111 15.02 16.74 -3.85
CA LYS A 111 16.21 17.58 -4.06
C LYS A 111 16.13 18.37 -5.37
N ALA A 112 16.63 19.58 -5.36
CA ALA A 112 16.68 20.46 -6.54
C ALA A 112 17.33 19.79 -7.76
N SER A 113 18.40 19.01 -7.55
CA SER A 113 19.08 18.29 -8.61
C SER A 113 18.20 17.23 -9.28
N ASN A 114 17.40 16.49 -8.49
CA ASN A 114 16.47 15.51 -9.00
C ASN A 114 15.25 16.17 -9.66
N TYR A 115 14.74 17.25 -9.06
CA TYR A 115 13.67 18.04 -9.65
C TYR A 115 14.06 18.56 -11.05
N ASN A 116 15.22 19.18 -11.17
CA ASN A 116 15.70 19.68 -12.46
C ASN A 116 15.83 18.57 -13.49
N ARG A 117 16.33 17.40 -13.09
CA ARG A 117 16.45 16.26 -13.99
C ARG A 117 15.08 15.77 -14.52
N ILE A 118 14.08 15.60 -13.65
CA ILE A 118 12.74 15.15 -14.09
C ILE A 118 12.02 16.22 -14.92
N TYR A 119 12.19 17.50 -14.55
CA TYR A 119 11.58 18.62 -15.25
C TYR A 119 12.17 18.80 -16.67
N GLU A 120 13.49 18.77 -16.79
CA GLU A 120 14.16 18.83 -18.10
C GLU A 120 13.81 17.61 -18.97
N HIS A 121 13.74 16.41 -18.39
CA HIS A 121 13.35 15.22 -19.10
C HIS A 121 11.91 15.31 -19.62
N LEU A 122 10.99 15.83 -18.80
CA LEU A 122 9.60 16.09 -19.21
C LEU A 122 9.54 17.18 -20.29
N LYS A 123 10.21 18.32 -20.10
CA LYS A 123 10.20 19.45 -21.05
C LYS A 123 10.69 19.05 -22.43
N ASN A 124 11.72 18.19 -22.49
CA ASN A 124 12.32 17.72 -23.73
C ASN A 124 11.58 16.53 -24.36
N SER A 125 10.53 16.00 -23.70
CA SER A 125 9.73 14.91 -24.25
C SER A 125 8.77 15.41 -25.35
N PRO A 126 8.37 14.55 -26.29
CA PRO A 126 7.47 14.93 -27.38
C PRO A 126 6.17 15.59 -26.94
N ASN A 127 5.61 15.13 -25.81
CA ASN A 127 4.33 15.62 -25.26
C ASN A 127 4.51 16.46 -23.98
N GLY A 128 5.72 16.96 -23.72
CA GLY A 128 6.05 17.64 -22.47
C GLY A 128 5.20 18.88 -22.18
N LYS A 129 4.92 19.70 -23.20
CA LYS A 129 4.09 20.91 -23.05
C LYS A 129 2.64 20.54 -22.66
N GLU A 130 2.10 19.51 -23.27
CA GLU A 130 0.75 19.03 -22.99
C GLU A 130 0.66 18.52 -21.56
N ILE A 131 1.60 17.67 -21.12
CA ILE A 131 1.64 17.13 -19.76
C ILE A 131 1.84 18.24 -18.71
N LEU A 132 2.67 19.25 -19.00
CA LEU A 132 2.81 20.41 -18.11
C LEU A 132 1.51 21.20 -17.96
N SER A 133 0.66 21.24 -18.99
CA SER A 133 -0.66 21.88 -18.89
C SER A 133 -1.67 21.12 -18.04
N LEU A 134 -1.44 19.82 -17.80
CA LEU A 134 -2.29 18.97 -16.94
C LEU A 134 -2.04 19.19 -15.45
N ILE A 135 -0.95 19.90 -15.09
CA ILE A 135 -0.56 20.09 -13.70
C ILE A 135 -1.38 21.23 -13.07
N ASP A 136 -2.20 20.88 -12.10
CA ASP A 136 -2.86 21.84 -11.21
C ASP A 136 -2.02 22.02 -9.94
N LYS A 137 -1.34 23.18 -9.82
CA LYS A 137 -0.48 23.49 -8.67
C LYS A 137 -1.23 23.55 -7.33
N ASN A 138 -2.55 23.74 -7.37
CA ASN A 138 -3.37 23.87 -6.17
C ASN A 138 -3.93 22.53 -5.69
N SER A 139 -3.93 21.48 -6.54
CA SER A 139 -4.51 20.19 -6.23
C SER A 139 -3.69 19.03 -6.80
N GLU A 140 -3.04 18.27 -5.90
CA GLU A 140 -2.33 17.03 -6.25
C GLU A 140 -3.30 16.01 -6.86
N ASP A 141 -4.49 15.82 -6.25
CA ASP A 141 -5.47 14.83 -6.71
C ASP A 141 -5.99 15.11 -8.11
N LYS A 142 -6.25 16.38 -8.45
CA LYS A 142 -6.63 16.76 -9.81
C LYS A 142 -5.52 16.48 -10.81
N THR A 143 -4.26 16.80 -10.47
CA THR A 143 -3.12 16.49 -11.33
C THR A 143 -2.98 14.99 -11.55
N VAL A 144 -3.10 14.21 -10.49
CA VAL A 144 -3.06 12.73 -10.56
C VAL A 144 -4.19 12.19 -11.44
N ALA A 145 -5.41 12.69 -11.26
CA ALA A 145 -6.56 12.30 -12.09
C ALA A 145 -6.34 12.64 -13.58
N ASN A 146 -5.82 13.84 -13.86
CA ASN A 146 -5.48 14.27 -15.22
C ASN A 146 -4.41 13.37 -15.84
N PHE A 147 -3.40 12.99 -15.06
CA PHE A 147 -2.33 12.10 -15.52
C PHE A 147 -2.86 10.71 -15.83
N PHE A 148 -3.74 10.13 -15.01
CA PHE A 148 -4.37 8.85 -15.29
C PHE A 148 -5.28 8.90 -16.51
N ASN A 149 -6.03 9.98 -16.70
CA ASN A 149 -6.87 10.18 -17.89
C ASN A 149 -6.06 10.31 -19.17
N TYR A 150 -4.87 10.91 -19.07
CA TYR A 150 -3.96 11.07 -20.20
C TYR A 150 -3.16 9.78 -20.49
N LEU A 151 -2.93 8.94 -19.51
CA LEU A 151 -2.10 7.75 -19.61
C LEU A 151 -2.68 6.75 -20.61
N ARG A 152 -1.91 6.45 -21.67
CA ARG A 152 -2.24 5.45 -22.67
C ARG A 152 -1.12 4.42 -22.75
N PRO A 153 -1.43 3.13 -22.96
CA PRO A 153 -0.43 2.06 -23.05
C PRO A 153 0.28 2.07 -24.42
N THR A 154 0.89 3.20 -24.77
CA THR A 154 1.65 3.37 -26.01
C THR A 154 3.03 3.92 -25.69
N GLN A 155 4.04 3.50 -26.47
CA GLN A 155 5.41 3.96 -26.30
C GLN A 155 5.56 5.49 -26.47
N ALA A 156 4.66 6.11 -27.25
CA ALA A 156 4.65 7.57 -27.44
C ALA A 156 4.12 8.34 -26.22
N ASN A 157 3.50 7.66 -25.24
CA ASN A 157 2.98 8.32 -24.04
C ASN A 157 4.06 8.43 -22.98
N TYR A 158 4.51 9.65 -22.72
CA TYR A 158 5.55 9.92 -21.74
C TYR A 158 5.18 9.41 -20.31
N LEU A 159 3.94 9.63 -19.86
CA LEU A 159 3.50 9.18 -18.53
C LEU A 159 3.48 7.65 -18.40
N TYR A 160 3.21 6.93 -19.49
CA TYR A 160 3.39 5.50 -19.52
C TYR A 160 4.87 5.14 -19.31
N GLY A 161 5.77 5.87 -19.97
CA GLY A 161 7.22 5.72 -19.81
C GLY A 161 7.75 6.01 -18.41
N VAL A 162 7.14 6.92 -17.67
CA VAL A 162 7.53 7.23 -16.27
C VAL A 162 7.53 5.96 -15.43
N PHE A 163 6.53 5.11 -15.57
CA PHE A 163 6.40 3.88 -14.80
C PHE A 163 7.12 2.68 -15.43
N TYR A 164 6.97 2.48 -16.75
CA TYR A 164 7.47 1.25 -17.41
C TYR A 164 8.91 1.35 -17.92
N TYR A 165 9.45 2.58 -18.08
CA TYR A 165 10.84 2.78 -18.50
C TYR A 165 11.70 3.23 -17.30
N ASN A 166 13.00 3.24 -17.47
CA ASN A 166 13.95 3.47 -16.38
C ASN A 166 14.06 4.94 -15.95
N LEU A 167 12.96 5.56 -15.53
CA LEU A 167 13.02 6.86 -14.86
C LEU A 167 13.33 6.61 -13.36
N PRO A 168 14.51 7.03 -12.87
CA PRO A 168 14.93 6.75 -11.50
C PRO A 168 13.91 7.20 -10.46
N TYR A 169 13.63 6.34 -9.48
CA TYR A 169 12.67 6.48 -8.38
C TYR A 169 11.19 6.32 -8.75
N TYR A 170 10.81 6.48 -10.03
CA TYR A 170 9.41 6.44 -10.44
C TYR A 170 9.09 5.16 -11.21
N SER A 171 10.10 4.49 -11.74
CA SER A 171 9.90 3.28 -12.54
C SER A 171 9.46 2.09 -11.70
N TYR A 172 8.75 1.15 -12.34
CA TYR A 172 8.37 -0.12 -11.72
C TYR A 172 9.60 -0.86 -11.15
N ASN A 173 10.73 -0.84 -11.87
CA ASN A 173 11.95 -1.50 -11.44
C ASN A 173 12.50 -0.91 -10.13
N ASP A 174 12.41 0.40 -9.94
CA ASP A 174 12.86 1.04 -8.71
C ASP A 174 11.85 0.85 -7.57
N LEU A 175 10.56 0.96 -7.84
CA LEU A 175 9.54 0.83 -6.82
C LEU A 175 9.36 -0.61 -6.33
N ARG A 176 9.58 -1.61 -7.17
CA ARG A 176 9.56 -3.03 -6.72
C ARG A 176 10.67 -3.36 -5.73
N ALA A 177 11.71 -2.53 -5.62
CA ALA A 177 12.76 -2.66 -4.60
C ALA A 177 12.28 -2.31 -3.18
N ILE A 178 11.07 -1.76 -3.03
CA ILE A 178 10.42 -1.57 -1.74
C ILE A 178 10.31 -2.92 -1.02
N ARG A 179 10.84 -2.98 0.19
CA ARG A 179 10.77 -4.18 1.02
C ARG A 179 9.47 -4.14 1.81
N VAL A 180 8.74 -5.24 1.74
CA VAL A 180 7.50 -5.44 2.50
C VAL A 180 7.64 -6.78 3.20
N ALA A 181 7.53 -6.78 4.52
CA ALA A 181 7.70 -7.97 5.33
C ALA A 181 6.76 -7.94 6.54
N ARG A 182 6.28 -9.11 6.96
CA ARG A 182 5.57 -9.27 8.22
C ARG A 182 6.54 -9.14 9.38
N LYS A 183 6.17 -8.37 10.40
CA LYS A 183 6.98 -8.19 11.62
C LYS A 183 6.71 -9.32 12.61
N GLY A 184 7.53 -10.37 12.55
CA GLY A 184 7.35 -11.57 13.37
C GLY A 184 6.02 -12.28 13.10
N ALA A 185 5.40 -12.81 14.14
CA ALA A 185 4.07 -13.46 14.07
C ALA A 185 2.92 -12.47 14.42
N SER A 186 3.11 -11.18 14.20
CA SER A 186 2.15 -10.13 14.54
C SER A 186 1.29 -9.72 13.33
N ASP A 187 0.31 -8.84 13.57
CA ASP A 187 -0.52 -8.18 12.54
C ASP A 187 0.16 -6.97 11.91
N LEU A 188 1.46 -6.83 12.10
CA LEU A 188 2.22 -5.70 11.63
C LEU A 188 2.95 -6.04 10.34
N ILE A 189 2.80 -5.18 9.33
CA ILE A 189 3.59 -5.17 8.10
C ILE A 189 4.59 -4.02 8.19
N GLU A 190 5.85 -4.33 8.02
CA GLU A 190 6.92 -3.36 7.89
C GLU A 190 7.22 -3.12 6.42
N ILE A 191 7.22 -1.84 6.02
CA ILE A 191 7.53 -1.39 4.67
C ILE A 191 8.75 -0.52 4.76
N SER A 192 9.79 -0.80 3.97
CA SER A 192 10.98 0.03 3.91
C SER A 192 11.42 0.32 2.48
N TYR A 193 11.95 1.51 2.28
CA TYR A 193 12.49 1.96 1.00
C TYR A 193 13.74 2.78 1.18
N THR A 194 14.73 2.53 0.33
CA THR A 194 16.02 3.23 0.36
C THR A 194 16.24 4.00 -0.93
N ALA A 195 16.49 5.30 -0.82
CA ALA A 195 16.82 6.16 -1.96
C ALA A 195 17.94 7.15 -1.61
N SER A 196 18.59 7.73 -2.63
CA SER A 196 19.60 8.77 -2.41
C SER A 196 19.00 10.17 -2.19
N ASP A 197 17.69 10.31 -2.38
CA ASP A 197 16.91 11.50 -2.10
C ASP A 197 15.99 11.25 -0.91
N PRO A 198 16.18 11.94 0.23
CA PRO A 198 15.37 11.71 1.43
C PRO A 198 13.91 12.08 1.22
N GLY A 199 13.64 13.16 0.45
CA GLY A 199 12.27 13.57 0.14
C GLY A 199 11.54 12.53 -0.67
N ILE A 200 12.16 11.98 -1.70
CA ILE A 200 11.60 10.90 -2.50
C ILE A 200 11.40 9.64 -1.65
N ALA A 201 12.39 9.25 -0.81
CA ALA A 201 12.27 8.07 0.03
C ALA A 201 11.05 8.18 0.97
N TYR A 202 10.92 9.31 1.66
CA TYR A 202 9.80 9.56 2.57
C TYR A 202 8.45 9.60 1.84
N ASN A 203 8.36 10.38 0.77
CA ASN A 203 7.10 10.52 0.03
C ASN A 203 6.67 9.23 -0.66
N THR A 204 7.61 8.38 -1.07
CA THR A 204 7.29 7.04 -1.62
C THR A 204 6.56 6.20 -0.58
N ILE A 205 7.08 6.12 0.65
CA ILE A 205 6.45 5.36 1.73
C ILE A 205 5.12 5.98 2.18
N ASP A 206 5.05 7.31 2.31
CA ASP A 206 3.82 8.03 2.67
C ASP A 206 2.70 7.75 1.65
N ILE A 207 3.00 7.90 0.37
CA ILE A 207 2.03 7.65 -0.71
C ILE A 207 1.62 6.18 -0.74
N LEU A 208 2.59 5.25 -0.69
CA LEU A 208 2.33 3.81 -0.71
C LEU A 208 1.41 3.39 0.42
N THR A 209 1.67 3.89 1.62
CA THR A 209 0.84 3.60 2.80
C THR A 209 -0.60 4.08 2.59
N LYS A 210 -0.78 5.30 2.08
CA LYS A 210 -2.11 5.87 1.81
C LYS A 210 -2.84 5.12 0.70
N GLU A 211 -2.15 4.84 -0.41
CA GLU A 211 -2.73 4.07 -1.52
C GLU A 211 -3.14 2.66 -1.09
N PHE A 212 -2.30 2.00 -0.28
CA PHE A 212 -2.64 0.68 0.27
C PHE A 212 -3.86 0.72 1.18
N VAL A 213 -3.92 1.68 2.12
CA VAL A 213 -5.07 1.83 3.03
C VAL A 213 -6.36 2.06 2.24
N ASN A 214 -6.31 2.90 1.22
CA ASN A 214 -7.46 3.16 0.36
C ASN A 214 -7.91 1.91 -0.41
N GLU A 215 -6.95 1.18 -1.02
CA GLU A 215 -7.22 -0.06 -1.76
C GLU A 215 -7.79 -1.15 -0.85
N TYR A 216 -7.16 -1.36 0.30
CA TYR A 216 -7.59 -2.36 1.28
C TYR A 216 -8.98 -2.05 1.84
N SER A 217 -9.24 -0.78 2.14
CA SER A 217 -10.55 -0.33 2.59
C SER A 217 -11.62 -0.59 1.51
N ALA A 218 -11.33 -0.25 0.27
CA ALA A 218 -12.26 -0.47 -0.85
C ALA A 218 -12.59 -1.96 -1.04
N ILE A 219 -11.59 -2.85 -0.95
CA ILE A 219 -11.79 -4.31 -1.02
C ILE A 219 -12.67 -4.77 0.15
N ARG A 220 -12.33 -4.38 1.37
CA ARG A 220 -13.01 -4.85 2.58
C ARG A 220 -14.45 -4.35 2.67
N TYR A 221 -14.71 -3.08 2.35
CA TYR A 221 -16.06 -2.53 2.33
C TYR A 221 -16.88 -3.13 1.18
N GLY A 222 -16.28 -3.31 -0.01
CA GLY A 222 -16.97 -3.93 -1.14
C GLY A 222 -17.40 -5.38 -0.89
N GLU A 223 -16.63 -6.16 -0.13
CA GLU A 223 -17.03 -7.50 0.30
C GLU A 223 -18.18 -7.45 1.32
N THR A 224 -18.09 -6.54 2.30
CA THR A 224 -19.13 -6.35 3.31
C THR A 224 -20.45 -5.91 2.69
N ASP A 225 -20.41 -4.98 1.74
CA ASP A 225 -21.61 -4.49 1.04
C ASP A 225 -22.30 -5.63 0.26
N LYS A 226 -21.56 -6.49 -0.42
CA LYS A 226 -22.10 -7.68 -1.10
C LYS A 226 -22.79 -8.64 -0.13
N VAL A 227 -22.19 -8.87 1.03
CA VAL A 227 -22.77 -9.73 2.08
C VAL A 227 -24.07 -9.10 2.61
N ILE A 228 -24.08 -7.80 2.88
CA ILE A 228 -25.29 -7.08 3.31
C ILE A 228 -26.39 -7.15 2.25
N GLU A 229 -26.04 -6.96 0.98
CA GLU A 229 -27.00 -7.04 -0.13
C GLU A 229 -27.57 -8.47 -0.28
N TYR A 230 -26.72 -9.49 -0.14
CA TYR A 230 -27.16 -10.88 -0.11
C TYR A 230 -28.16 -11.13 1.03
N PHE A 231 -27.86 -10.73 2.26
CA PHE A 231 -28.79 -10.93 3.39
C PHE A 231 -30.08 -10.14 3.24
N LYS A 232 -30.04 -8.91 2.69
CA LYS A 232 -31.25 -8.15 2.38
C LYS A 232 -32.12 -8.86 1.37
N SER A 233 -31.53 -9.41 0.31
CA SER A 233 -32.27 -10.16 -0.70
C SER A 233 -32.90 -11.43 -0.15
N GLU A 234 -32.17 -12.15 0.71
CA GLU A 234 -32.62 -13.36 1.36
C GLU A 234 -33.77 -13.09 2.36
N LEU A 235 -33.66 -12.01 3.14
CA LEU A 235 -34.74 -11.56 4.02
C LEU A 235 -36.02 -11.21 3.23
N GLN A 236 -35.87 -10.56 2.09
CA GLN A 236 -37.02 -10.27 1.22
C GLN A 236 -37.64 -11.54 0.65
N ARG A 237 -36.83 -12.53 0.25
CA ARG A 237 -37.29 -13.82 -0.26
C ARG A 237 -38.07 -14.58 0.81
N ILE A 238 -37.48 -14.73 2.01
CA ILE A 238 -38.11 -15.43 3.14
C ILE A 238 -39.40 -14.70 3.58
N GLY A 239 -39.38 -13.38 3.64
CA GLY A 239 -40.54 -12.57 3.98
C GLY A 239 -41.69 -12.74 2.99
N LYS A 240 -41.43 -12.86 1.69
CA LYS A 240 -42.45 -13.20 0.69
C LYS A 240 -43.00 -14.62 0.86
N GLU A 241 -42.09 -15.59 1.11
CA GLU A 241 -42.48 -16.98 1.32
C GLU A 241 -43.36 -17.12 2.58
N LEU A 242 -43.00 -16.43 3.67
CA LEU A 242 -43.81 -16.39 4.89
C LEU A 242 -45.21 -15.84 4.63
N ARG A 243 -45.33 -14.69 3.96
CA ARG A 243 -46.64 -14.13 3.60
C ARG A 243 -47.50 -15.08 2.77
N LEU A 244 -46.90 -15.74 1.78
CA LEU A 244 -47.61 -16.74 0.98
C LEU A 244 -48.14 -17.91 1.83
N LYS A 245 -47.32 -18.34 2.84
CA LYS A 245 -47.77 -19.41 3.76
C LYS A 245 -48.86 -18.93 4.72
N GLU A 246 -48.76 -17.70 5.23
CA GLU A 246 -49.76 -17.04 6.06
C GLU A 246 -51.10 -16.86 5.29
N ASP A 247 -51.02 -16.38 4.04
CA ASP A 247 -52.19 -16.26 3.19
C ASP A 247 -52.85 -17.63 2.92
N SER A 248 -52.06 -18.66 2.63
CA SER A 248 -52.53 -20.03 2.41
C SER A 248 -53.18 -20.61 3.67
N LEU A 249 -52.57 -20.35 4.84
CA LEU A 249 -53.14 -20.76 6.13
C LEU A 249 -54.46 -20.03 6.40
N THR A 250 -54.50 -18.75 6.16
CA THR A 250 -55.74 -17.95 6.32
C THR A 250 -56.83 -18.46 5.40
N GLN A 251 -56.51 -18.69 4.12
CA GLN A 251 -57.48 -19.25 3.17
C GLN A 251 -57.97 -20.63 3.60
N TYR A 252 -57.07 -21.53 4.06
CA TYR A 252 -57.44 -22.86 4.60
C TYR A 252 -58.38 -22.73 5.79
N ASN A 253 -58.09 -21.82 6.75
CA ASN A 253 -58.94 -21.60 7.92
C ASN A 253 -60.33 -21.07 7.53
N VAL A 254 -60.43 -20.20 6.54
CA VAL A 254 -61.71 -19.69 6.01
C VAL A 254 -62.50 -20.80 5.31
N GLU A 255 -61.87 -21.60 4.44
CA GLU A 255 -62.53 -22.70 3.71
C GLU A 255 -63.02 -23.79 4.63
N LYS A 256 -62.27 -24.11 5.66
CA LYS A 256 -62.63 -25.19 6.65
C LYS A 256 -63.53 -24.69 7.74
N ARG A 257 -63.95 -23.41 7.75
CA ARG A 257 -64.74 -22.78 8.83
C ARG A 257 -64.20 -23.10 10.23
N VAL A 258 -62.86 -23.11 10.35
CA VAL A 258 -62.20 -23.21 11.66
C VAL A 258 -62.46 -21.87 12.36
N ILE A 259 -63.55 -21.82 13.12
CA ILE A 259 -63.92 -20.66 13.91
C ILE A 259 -62.97 -20.57 15.08
N ASN A 260 -62.22 -19.46 15.11
CA ASN A 260 -61.54 -18.88 16.26
C ASN A 260 -60.86 -19.79 17.27
N TYR A 261 -59.66 -20.18 16.95
CA TYR A 261 -58.66 -20.56 17.98
C TYR A 261 -58.19 -19.34 18.81
N TYR A 262 -58.45 -18.13 18.36
CA TYR A 262 -57.98 -16.91 19.03
C TYR A 262 -58.87 -16.43 20.19
N ASP A 263 -60.07 -16.95 20.39
CA ASP A 263 -60.93 -16.51 21.47
C ASP A 263 -60.80 -17.33 22.76
N GLU A 264 -60.13 -18.51 22.69
CA GLU A 264 -59.92 -19.34 23.90
C GLU A 264 -58.56 -19.06 24.62
N THR A 265 -57.66 -18.26 24.03
CA THR A 265 -56.39 -17.90 24.65
C THR A 265 -56.35 -16.51 25.25
N LYS A 266 -57.51 -15.86 25.44
CA LYS A 266 -57.61 -14.56 26.11
C LYS A 266 -57.47 -14.60 27.63
N ASP A 267 -57.32 -15.77 28.23
CA ASP A 267 -57.23 -15.92 29.69
C ASP A 267 -55.83 -16.21 30.26
N GLU A 268 -54.77 -16.16 29.45
CA GLU A 268 -53.41 -16.19 29.99
C GLU A 268 -52.50 -15.12 29.43
N PRO A 269 -52.48 -13.90 30.02
CA PRO A 269 -51.56 -12.83 29.59
C PRO A 269 -50.33 -12.73 30.51
N GLU A 270 -49.68 -13.80 30.92
CA GLU A 270 -48.59 -13.58 31.92
C GLU A 270 -47.23 -14.28 31.68
N THR A 271 -46.98 -14.95 30.58
CA THR A 271 -45.72 -15.66 30.41
C THR A 271 -44.87 -15.25 29.20
N LEU A 272 -45.24 -14.28 28.40
CA LEU A 272 -44.46 -13.87 27.24
C LEU A 272 -43.68 -12.55 27.43
N GLU A 273 -43.89 -11.80 28.50
CA GLU A 273 -43.14 -10.56 28.77
C GLU A 273 -41.77 -10.77 29.44
N VAL A 274 -41.49 -11.96 29.96
CA VAL A 274 -40.22 -12.25 30.67
C VAL A 274 -39.10 -12.72 29.71
N ALA A 275 -39.39 -13.04 28.47
CA ALA A 275 -38.40 -13.56 27.53
C ALA A 275 -37.68 -12.48 26.67
N VAL A 276 -38.17 -11.24 26.65
CA VAL A 276 -37.61 -10.17 25.81
C VAL A 276 -36.58 -9.30 26.55
N ASP A 277 -36.62 -9.27 27.89
CA ASP A 277 -35.75 -8.39 28.69
C ASP A 277 -34.32 -8.93 28.96
N ASN A 278 -33.99 -10.13 28.49
CA ASN A 278 -32.67 -10.74 28.76
C ASN A 278 -31.67 -10.68 27.58
N TYR A 279 -31.97 -9.95 26.51
CA TYR A 279 -31.00 -9.70 25.44
C TYR A 279 -30.62 -8.23 25.37
N GLN A 280 -29.97 -7.73 26.43
CA GLN A 280 -29.10 -6.56 26.31
C GLN A 280 -27.70 -7.08 25.97
N ILE A 281 -27.30 -6.80 24.75
CA ILE A 281 -25.96 -7.06 24.23
C ILE A 281 -25.04 -5.95 24.78
N PRO A 282 -23.86 -6.32 25.34
CA PRO A 282 -22.82 -5.36 25.71
C PRO A 282 -22.13 -4.77 24.47
#